data_58d7c9aa50bc51e3f053718748692fe4
#
_entry.id   58d7c9aa50bc51e3f053718748692fe4
#
_cell.length_a   1.000
_cell.length_b   1.000
_cell.length_c   1.000
_cell.angle_alpha   90.00
_cell.angle_beta   90.00
_cell.angle_gamma   90.00
#
_symmetry.space_group_name_H-M   'P 1'
#
loop_
_entity.id
_entity.type
_entity.pdbx_description
1 polymer ?
#
loop_
_entity_poly.entity_id
_entity_poly.type
_entity_poly.pdbx_seq_one_letter_code
_entity_poly.pdbx_strand_id
1 'polypeptide(L)'
;MGKNLALNADITASSYVDPYEPGRAVNGIVSDPTSRWLCAALPGWLRLDLNKSCWIGEWTVKSISGYAGWPDDYRMTSFSLERSIDGTNWITVDSVTGNTYNVCTRVLASPVYARYFRLFVPNYGGLQANKSAASVMELELIETEVDVLTSLVIKDKEEHTAVLNPAFHSHTLSYASNVGYDSDCITVIPVASKTTAAITVNGQELIGGKASVAMTSGLNNVEIKVTSAGGYTVTYMVTVTRASSPYLASVTMTGFRIPGFSKTTYSYNLTTRNLASTKVTPTPEDQEAVVIISLNGATFNSGQAISLSKGLNPIEIVVASKTGLDSRTYIFNINKTS
;
A
#
# COMPACT_ATOMS: atom_id res chain seq x y z
N MET A 1 -4.33 25.03 -19.05
CA MET A 1 -3.13 24.20 -19.32
C MET A 1 -2.26 24.25 -18.08
N GLY A 2 -1.81 23.11 -17.57
CA GLY A 2 -0.93 23.04 -16.41
C GLY A 2 0.42 23.70 -16.69
N LYS A 3 1.18 24.03 -15.63
CA LYS A 3 2.50 24.63 -15.75
C LYS A 3 3.50 23.53 -16.17
N ASN A 4 4.38 23.83 -17.14
CA ASN A 4 5.53 22.98 -17.42
C ASN A 4 6.59 23.18 -16.34
N LEU A 5 6.78 22.17 -15.48
CA LEU A 5 7.74 22.19 -14.38
C LEU A 5 9.15 21.80 -14.81
N ALA A 6 9.31 21.18 -15.99
CA ALA A 6 10.63 20.88 -16.52
C ALA A 6 11.35 22.13 -17.06
N LEU A 7 10.61 23.19 -17.41
CA LEU A 7 11.19 24.40 -17.98
C LEU A 7 12.19 25.05 -17.01
N ASN A 8 13.47 25.07 -17.40
CA ASN A 8 14.60 25.57 -16.62
C ASN A 8 14.80 24.87 -15.25
N ALA A 9 14.34 23.61 -15.11
CA ALA A 9 14.60 22.79 -13.93
C ALA A 9 16.09 22.40 -13.83
N ASP A 10 16.53 22.08 -12.63
CA ASP A 10 17.84 21.49 -12.42
C ASP A 10 17.90 20.12 -13.10
N ILE A 11 18.82 19.97 -14.06
CA ILE A 11 18.89 18.78 -14.88
C ILE A 11 20.32 18.25 -14.98
N THR A 12 20.43 16.91 -14.95
CA THR A 12 21.67 16.18 -15.20
C THR A 12 21.41 15.08 -16.22
N ALA A 13 22.47 14.52 -16.80
CA ALA A 13 22.37 13.42 -17.76
C ALA A 13 23.41 12.34 -17.48
N SER A 14 23.16 11.13 -18.00
CA SER A 14 24.13 10.04 -17.98
C SER A 14 25.40 10.40 -18.77
N SER A 15 25.24 11.08 -19.88
CA SER A 15 26.32 11.58 -20.76
C SER A 15 25.76 12.62 -21.73
N TYR A 16 26.62 13.39 -22.37
CA TYR A 16 26.26 14.24 -23.51
C TYR A 16 27.46 14.47 -24.44
N VAL A 17 27.16 14.87 -25.65
CA VAL A 17 28.14 15.31 -26.66
C VAL A 17 28.18 16.83 -26.65
N ASP A 18 29.34 17.43 -26.43
CA ASP A 18 29.52 18.89 -26.48
C ASP A 18 29.19 19.42 -27.92
N PRO A 19 28.45 20.51 -28.08
CA PRO A 19 27.87 21.42 -27.05
C PRO A 19 26.41 21.12 -26.67
N TYR A 20 25.95 19.87 -26.78
CA TYR A 20 24.54 19.47 -26.61
C TYR A 20 24.26 19.01 -25.19
N GLU A 21 24.53 19.88 -24.20
CA GLU A 21 24.37 19.63 -22.79
C GLU A 21 22.88 19.45 -22.36
N PRO A 22 22.61 18.79 -21.19
CA PRO A 22 21.25 18.44 -20.77
C PRO A 22 20.30 19.63 -20.59
N GLY A 23 20.79 20.80 -20.16
CA GLY A 23 19.97 22.03 -19.98
C GLY A 23 19.24 22.47 -21.23
N ARG A 24 19.74 22.11 -22.41
CA ARG A 24 19.08 22.44 -23.68
C ARG A 24 17.77 21.68 -23.92
N ALA A 25 17.57 20.56 -23.24
CA ALA A 25 16.33 19.79 -23.36
C ALA A 25 15.19 20.29 -22.47
N VAL A 26 15.36 21.40 -21.73
CA VAL A 26 14.35 21.96 -20.83
C VAL A 26 14.35 23.50 -20.86
N ASN A 27 14.83 24.12 -21.95
CA ASN A 27 14.94 25.57 -22.06
C ASN A 27 13.80 26.24 -22.86
N GLY A 28 12.83 25.45 -23.35
CA GLY A 28 11.68 25.93 -24.11
C GLY A 28 11.99 26.28 -25.58
N ILE A 29 13.23 26.05 -26.06
CA ILE A 29 13.65 26.40 -27.43
C ILE A 29 13.51 25.17 -28.33
N VAL A 30 12.46 25.14 -29.14
CA VAL A 30 12.19 24.05 -30.09
C VAL A 30 12.34 24.51 -31.55
N SER A 31 12.73 25.78 -31.78
CA SER A 31 12.94 26.36 -33.13
C SER A 31 14.39 26.27 -33.60
N ASP A 32 15.32 25.88 -32.76
CA ASP A 32 16.73 25.75 -33.06
C ASP A 32 17.19 24.28 -32.86
N PRO A 33 17.62 23.57 -33.89
CA PRO A 33 18.06 22.18 -33.81
C PRO A 33 19.35 22.01 -32.99
N THR A 34 20.09 23.09 -32.73
CA THR A 34 21.25 23.06 -31.81
C THR A 34 20.83 23.08 -30.33
N SER A 35 19.60 23.50 -30.04
CA SER A 35 19.02 23.48 -28.70
C SER A 35 18.44 22.11 -28.42
N ARG A 36 19.30 21.16 -28.10
CA ARG A 36 18.90 19.78 -27.71
C ARG A 36 19.92 19.14 -26.78
N TRP A 37 19.50 18.17 -26.05
CA TRP A 37 20.41 17.19 -25.47
C TRP A 37 20.75 16.11 -26.49
N LEU A 38 22.02 15.75 -26.59
CA LEU A 38 22.50 14.61 -27.38
C LEU A 38 23.27 13.69 -26.45
N CYS A 39 22.72 12.50 -26.19
CA CYS A 39 23.37 11.46 -25.38
C CYS A 39 24.57 10.87 -26.12
N ALA A 40 25.71 10.77 -25.45
CA ALA A 40 26.93 10.19 -26.06
C ALA A 40 26.89 8.65 -26.13
N ALA A 41 26.14 8.00 -25.22
CA ALA A 41 26.06 6.53 -25.14
C ALA A 41 24.73 6.08 -24.55
N LEU A 42 24.27 4.89 -24.95
CA LEU A 42 23.05 4.25 -24.43
C LEU A 42 23.43 2.98 -23.64
N PRO A 43 22.66 2.62 -22.57
CA PRO A 43 21.48 3.32 -22.11
C PRO A 43 21.80 4.73 -21.59
N GLY A 44 20.88 5.66 -21.84
CA GLY A 44 21.03 7.05 -21.44
C GLY A 44 19.83 7.56 -20.64
N TRP A 45 20.04 8.67 -19.90
CA TRP A 45 18.97 9.31 -19.16
C TRP A 45 19.19 10.82 -18.98
N LEU A 46 18.06 11.53 -18.88
CA LEU A 46 17.95 12.91 -18.40
C LEU A 46 17.23 12.88 -17.05
N ARG A 47 17.83 13.41 -16.00
CA ARG A 47 17.28 13.48 -14.65
C ARG A 47 17.01 14.92 -14.25
N LEU A 48 15.78 15.21 -13.87
CA LEU A 48 15.32 16.49 -13.36
C LEU A 48 15.17 16.46 -11.85
N ASP A 49 15.55 17.52 -11.17
CA ASP A 49 15.16 17.84 -9.80
C ASP A 49 14.20 19.04 -9.83
N LEU A 50 12.95 18.84 -9.42
CA LEU A 50 11.95 19.89 -9.35
C LEU A 50 12.05 20.73 -8.05
N ASN A 51 13.08 20.48 -7.22
CA ASN A 51 13.35 21.10 -5.93
C ASN A 51 12.28 20.87 -4.85
N LYS A 52 11.11 20.41 -5.22
CA LYS A 52 10.00 19.97 -4.36
C LYS A 52 9.20 18.89 -5.05
N SER A 53 8.49 18.10 -4.26
CA SER A 53 7.56 17.11 -4.84
C SER A 53 6.33 17.80 -5.41
N CYS A 54 5.95 17.42 -6.63
CA CYS A 54 4.80 17.96 -7.38
C CYS A 54 3.99 16.82 -8.01
N TRP A 55 2.73 17.09 -8.34
CA TRP A 55 1.90 16.19 -9.12
C TRP A 55 2.08 16.44 -10.61
N ILE A 56 2.47 15.40 -11.35
CA ILE A 56 2.58 15.41 -12.80
C ILE A 56 1.49 14.52 -13.40
N GLY A 57 0.69 15.05 -14.31
CA GLY A 57 -0.37 14.33 -15.01
C GLY A 57 -0.11 14.11 -16.51
N GLU A 58 0.84 14.85 -17.08
CA GLU A 58 1.18 14.76 -18.51
C GLU A 58 2.67 15.02 -18.71
N TRP A 59 3.25 14.37 -19.70
CA TRP A 59 4.64 14.59 -20.11
C TRP A 59 4.79 14.53 -21.62
N THR A 60 5.77 15.26 -22.16
CA THR A 60 6.02 15.32 -23.58
C THR A 60 7.51 15.22 -23.86
N VAL A 61 7.88 14.42 -24.87
CA VAL A 61 9.23 14.40 -25.45
C VAL A 61 9.15 14.90 -26.88
N LYS A 62 9.96 15.91 -27.20
CA LYS A 62 10.13 16.43 -28.58
C LYS A 62 11.47 15.99 -29.13
N SER A 63 11.42 15.25 -30.21
CA SER A 63 12.59 14.74 -30.93
C SER A 63 13.10 15.77 -31.95
N ILE A 64 14.37 15.64 -32.32
CA ILE A 64 14.94 16.43 -33.46
C ILE A 64 14.32 16.04 -34.79
N SER A 65 13.75 14.84 -34.92
CA SER A 65 13.07 14.38 -36.11
C SER A 65 11.89 15.30 -36.46
N GLY A 66 11.67 15.53 -37.74
CA GLY A 66 10.62 16.47 -38.21
C GLY A 66 11.04 17.93 -38.20
N TYR A 67 12.23 18.27 -37.68
CA TYR A 67 12.83 19.57 -37.89
C TYR A 67 13.39 19.67 -39.34
N ALA A 68 13.31 20.85 -39.95
CA ALA A 68 13.75 21.02 -41.31
C ALA A 68 15.19 20.52 -41.55
N GLY A 69 15.34 19.53 -42.44
CA GLY A 69 16.63 18.89 -42.76
C GLY A 69 17.01 17.70 -41.91
N TRP A 70 16.17 17.31 -40.91
CA TRP A 70 16.42 16.12 -40.06
C TRP A 70 15.42 15.01 -40.39
N PRO A 71 15.90 13.82 -40.83
CA PRO A 71 15.04 12.69 -41.15
C PRO A 71 14.31 12.12 -39.92
N ASP A 72 13.18 11.43 -40.16
CA ASP A 72 12.36 10.80 -39.13
C ASP A 72 13.07 9.67 -38.35
N ASP A 73 14.13 9.12 -38.94
CA ASP A 73 14.93 8.06 -38.29
C ASP A 73 15.80 8.52 -37.12
N TYR A 74 15.86 9.83 -36.83
CA TYR A 74 16.46 10.37 -35.60
C TYR A 74 15.50 10.37 -34.41
N ARG A 75 14.31 9.87 -34.57
CA ARG A 75 13.29 9.74 -33.53
C ARG A 75 13.60 8.58 -32.63
N MET A 76 13.49 8.81 -31.32
CA MET A 76 13.53 7.72 -30.33
C MET A 76 12.24 6.90 -30.41
N THR A 77 12.36 5.58 -30.50
CA THR A 77 11.21 4.66 -30.58
C THR A 77 10.87 4.01 -29.24
N SER A 78 11.81 3.98 -28.28
CA SER A 78 11.60 3.37 -26.97
C SER A 78 12.23 4.23 -25.88
N PHE A 79 11.43 4.62 -24.90
CA PHE A 79 11.84 5.41 -23.74
C PHE A 79 10.79 5.31 -22.65
N SER A 80 11.14 5.67 -21.43
CA SER A 80 10.22 5.68 -20.28
C SER A 80 10.39 6.94 -19.45
N LEU A 81 9.29 7.34 -18.81
CA LEU A 81 9.33 8.28 -17.70
C LEU A 81 9.42 7.50 -16.40
N GLU A 82 10.38 7.85 -15.57
CA GLU A 82 10.55 7.29 -14.24
C GLU A 82 10.48 8.40 -13.21
N ARG A 83 10.06 8.06 -11.99
CA ARG A 83 10.00 8.97 -10.85
C ARG A 83 10.80 8.47 -9.67
N SER A 84 11.23 9.39 -8.80
CA SER A 84 11.83 9.08 -7.52
C SER A 84 11.49 10.14 -6.48
N ILE A 85 11.40 9.75 -5.21
CA ILE A 85 11.22 10.66 -4.08
C ILE A 85 12.59 11.08 -3.53
N ASP A 86 13.57 10.17 -3.55
CA ASP A 86 14.90 10.31 -2.94
C ASP A 86 16.02 10.57 -3.97
N GLY A 87 15.72 10.48 -5.27
CA GLY A 87 16.66 10.65 -6.36
C GLY A 87 17.57 9.42 -6.62
N THR A 88 17.37 8.33 -5.90
CA THR A 88 18.17 7.09 -6.01
C THR A 88 17.35 5.89 -6.41
N ASN A 89 16.17 5.71 -5.81
CA ASN A 89 15.24 4.63 -6.10
C ASN A 89 14.23 5.06 -7.17
N TRP A 90 14.25 4.41 -8.32
CA TRP A 90 13.46 4.80 -9.49
C TRP A 90 12.32 3.82 -9.75
N ILE A 91 11.15 4.36 -10.05
CA ILE A 91 9.93 3.62 -10.39
C ILE A 91 9.47 4.09 -11.76
N THR A 92 9.30 3.17 -12.70
CA THR A 92 8.72 3.47 -14.01
C THR A 92 7.27 3.93 -13.86
N VAL A 93 6.96 5.08 -14.43
CA VAL A 93 5.63 5.71 -14.44
C VAL A 93 4.87 5.37 -15.71
N ASP A 94 5.55 5.48 -16.85
CA ASP A 94 5.00 5.24 -18.18
C ASP A 94 6.12 4.77 -19.11
N SER A 95 5.78 3.93 -20.08
CA SER A 95 6.72 3.39 -21.06
C SER A 95 6.17 3.55 -22.47
N VAL A 96 7.03 3.98 -23.35
CA VAL A 96 6.74 4.13 -24.77
C VAL A 96 7.59 3.14 -25.56
N THR A 97 6.95 2.37 -26.44
CA THR A 97 7.59 1.45 -27.36
C THR A 97 7.01 1.65 -28.76
N GLY A 98 7.84 1.53 -29.79
CA GLY A 98 7.39 1.68 -31.18
C GLY A 98 6.89 3.11 -31.51
N ASN A 99 7.44 4.14 -30.86
CA ASN A 99 7.04 5.52 -31.10
C ASN A 99 7.27 5.93 -32.58
N THR A 100 6.23 6.49 -33.18
CA THR A 100 6.24 7.01 -34.56
C THR A 100 6.05 8.52 -34.65
N TYR A 101 5.97 9.21 -33.50
CA TYR A 101 5.72 10.66 -33.43
C TYR A 101 6.99 11.44 -33.06
N ASN A 102 7.17 12.58 -33.72
CA ASN A 102 8.27 13.52 -33.43
C ASN A 102 8.01 14.29 -32.12
N VAL A 103 6.74 14.51 -31.78
CA VAL A 103 6.27 15.03 -30.52
C VAL A 103 5.41 13.94 -29.89
N CYS A 104 5.91 13.32 -28.84
CA CYS A 104 5.21 12.25 -28.11
C CYS A 104 4.68 12.81 -26.80
N THR A 105 3.38 13.12 -26.75
CA THR A 105 2.68 13.57 -25.54
C THR A 105 1.93 12.40 -24.91
N ARG A 106 2.04 12.27 -23.61
CA ARG A 106 1.48 11.19 -22.81
C ARG A 106 0.71 11.76 -21.64
N VAL A 107 -0.59 11.50 -21.56
CA VAL A 107 -1.42 11.76 -20.39
C VAL A 107 -1.37 10.52 -19.49
N LEU A 108 -1.00 10.69 -18.24
CA LEU A 108 -0.92 9.60 -17.29
C LEU A 108 -2.33 9.19 -16.85
N ALA A 109 -2.57 7.88 -16.76
CA ALA A 109 -3.85 7.34 -16.29
C ALA A 109 -4.17 7.79 -14.84
N SER A 110 -3.13 7.98 -14.03
CA SER A 110 -3.19 8.61 -12.71
C SER A 110 -2.00 9.53 -12.56
N PRO A 111 -2.19 10.78 -12.07
CA PRO A 111 -1.08 11.67 -11.78
C PRO A 111 -0.12 11.04 -10.76
N VAL A 112 1.15 11.40 -10.86
CA VAL A 112 2.21 10.89 -9.97
C VAL A 112 2.83 12.00 -9.17
N TYR A 113 3.12 11.71 -7.89
CA TYR A 113 3.74 12.65 -6.95
C TYR A 113 5.20 12.27 -6.72
N ALA A 114 6.11 13.17 -7.10
CA ALA A 114 7.55 12.99 -6.88
C ALA A 114 8.30 14.32 -6.99
N ARG A 115 9.54 14.34 -6.44
CA ARG A 115 10.48 15.45 -6.62
C ARG A 115 11.35 15.24 -7.85
N TYR A 116 11.81 14.00 -8.08
CA TYR A 116 12.72 13.68 -9.17
C TYR A 116 12.00 12.95 -10.29
N PHE A 117 12.29 13.32 -11.51
CA PHE A 117 11.84 12.62 -12.70
C PHE A 117 13.02 12.31 -13.61
N ARG A 118 12.91 11.20 -14.36
CA ARG A 118 13.95 10.79 -15.31
C ARG A 118 13.33 10.29 -16.58
N LEU A 119 13.76 10.86 -17.71
CA LEU A 119 13.58 10.23 -19.02
C LEU A 119 14.68 9.18 -19.17
N PHE A 120 14.31 7.91 -19.29
CA PHE A 120 15.24 6.81 -19.49
C PHE A 120 15.12 6.26 -20.91
N VAL A 121 16.25 6.10 -21.61
CA VAL A 121 16.33 5.59 -22.98
C VAL A 121 17.20 4.34 -22.95
N PRO A 122 16.60 3.12 -23.04
CA PRO A 122 17.32 1.86 -22.84
C PRO A 122 18.24 1.53 -24.02
N ASN A 123 17.80 1.83 -25.23
CA ASN A 123 18.53 1.57 -26.45
C ASN A 123 18.08 2.52 -27.56
N TYR A 124 18.82 2.58 -28.65
CA TYR A 124 18.39 3.29 -29.83
C TYR A 124 17.41 2.41 -30.61
N GLY A 125 16.13 2.71 -30.48
CA GLY A 125 15.04 2.04 -31.20
C GLY A 125 14.69 2.69 -32.53
N GLY A 126 15.49 3.65 -33.06
CA GLY A 126 15.24 4.32 -34.33
C GLY A 126 15.46 3.41 -35.53
N LEU A 127 14.99 3.84 -36.70
CA LEU A 127 15.08 3.11 -37.97
C LEU A 127 16.53 2.87 -38.47
N GLN A 128 17.52 3.53 -37.88
CA GLN A 128 18.93 3.33 -38.21
C GLN A 128 19.64 2.51 -37.15
N ALA A 129 19.88 1.23 -37.43
CA ALA A 129 20.52 0.24 -36.54
C ALA A 129 21.94 0.63 -36.08
N ASN A 130 22.55 1.67 -36.62
CA ASN A 130 23.93 2.07 -36.35
C ASN A 130 24.09 3.30 -35.45
N LYS A 131 23.01 3.86 -34.89
CA LYS A 131 23.08 5.04 -34.02
C LYS A 131 22.93 4.66 -32.57
N SER A 132 23.91 5.01 -31.75
CA SER A 132 23.99 4.74 -30.32
C SER A 132 23.67 5.96 -29.47
N ALA A 133 22.97 6.97 -30.02
CA ALA A 133 22.71 8.22 -29.36
C ALA A 133 21.21 8.54 -29.29
N ALA A 134 20.75 9.10 -28.17
CA ALA A 134 19.42 9.68 -28.03
C ALA A 134 19.52 11.21 -28.18
N SER A 135 18.51 11.82 -28.83
CA SER A 135 18.43 13.27 -29.02
C SER A 135 17.06 13.79 -28.57
N VAL A 136 17.05 14.74 -27.65
CA VAL A 136 15.85 15.37 -27.09
C VAL A 136 15.96 16.86 -27.22
N MET A 137 15.03 17.47 -27.99
CA MET A 137 14.92 18.92 -28.09
C MET A 137 14.24 19.53 -26.88
N GLU A 138 13.18 18.87 -26.41
CA GLU A 138 12.46 19.34 -25.23
C GLU A 138 11.82 18.17 -24.49
N LEU A 139 11.95 18.18 -23.17
CA LEU A 139 11.22 17.35 -22.23
C LEU A 139 10.30 18.26 -21.40
N GLU A 140 9.01 17.97 -21.41
CA GLU A 140 8.02 18.72 -20.65
C GLU A 140 7.37 17.83 -19.60
N LEU A 141 7.17 18.38 -18.41
CA LEU A 141 6.44 17.76 -17.29
C LEU A 141 5.35 18.73 -16.86
N ILE A 142 4.09 18.36 -17.11
CA ILE A 142 2.97 19.25 -16.87
C ILE A 142 2.38 19.00 -15.49
N GLU A 143 2.44 20.04 -14.66
CA GLU A 143 1.83 20.04 -13.32
C GLU A 143 0.33 19.88 -13.44
N THR A 144 -0.22 19.03 -12.56
CA THR A 144 -1.65 18.75 -12.53
C THR A 144 -2.17 19.01 -11.12
N GLU A 145 -3.21 19.81 -11.03
CA GLU A 145 -3.95 19.95 -9.78
C GLU A 145 -4.79 18.70 -9.52
N VAL A 146 -4.55 18.07 -8.40
CA VAL A 146 -5.33 16.93 -7.92
C VAL A 146 -5.90 17.23 -6.54
N ASP A 147 -7.05 16.68 -6.26
CA ASP A 147 -7.57 16.65 -4.90
C ASP A 147 -7.03 15.41 -4.20
N VAL A 148 -6.59 15.60 -2.97
CA VAL A 148 -6.02 14.57 -2.10
C VAL A 148 -6.86 14.45 -0.84
N LEU A 149 -6.69 13.36 -0.09
CA LEU A 149 -7.24 13.29 1.26
C LEU A 149 -6.47 14.24 2.19
N THR A 150 -7.21 14.93 3.05
CA THR A 150 -6.67 15.70 4.19
C THR A 150 -6.81 14.92 5.49
N SER A 151 -7.72 13.93 5.52
CA SER A 151 -7.89 13.00 6.64
C SER A 151 -8.38 11.66 6.14
N LEU A 152 -7.96 10.60 6.81
CA LEU A 152 -8.47 9.25 6.64
C LEU A 152 -8.53 8.57 8.02
N VAL A 153 -9.75 8.27 8.45
CA VAL A 153 -10.00 7.55 9.70
C VAL A 153 -10.67 6.22 9.38
N ILE A 154 -10.20 5.17 9.99
CA ILE A 154 -10.83 3.85 9.97
C ILE A 154 -11.30 3.55 11.38
N LYS A 155 -12.54 3.12 11.52
CA LYS A 155 -13.10 2.68 12.78
C LYS A 155 -13.49 1.21 12.68
N ASP A 156 -13.27 0.49 13.76
CA ASP A 156 -13.75 -0.87 13.92
C ASP A 156 -15.27 -0.90 14.20
N LYS A 157 -15.83 -2.09 14.39
CA LYS A 157 -17.25 -2.28 14.68
C LYS A 157 -17.70 -1.60 15.98
N GLU A 158 -16.79 -1.43 16.93
CA GLU A 158 -17.05 -0.82 18.25
C GLU A 158 -16.76 0.69 18.25
N GLU A 159 -16.56 1.29 17.06
CA GLU A 159 -16.24 2.71 16.85
C GLU A 159 -14.85 3.13 17.37
N HIS A 160 -13.96 2.20 17.74
CA HIS A 160 -12.57 2.52 18.06
C HIS A 160 -11.81 2.86 16.77
N THR A 161 -10.89 3.82 16.86
CA THR A 161 -10.05 4.18 15.72
C THR A 161 -8.93 3.15 15.52
N ALA A 162 -8.93 2.50 14.38
CA ALA A 162 -7.84 1.63 13.95
C ALA A 162 -6.63 2.46 13.51
N VAL A 163 -5.45 2.06 13.97
CA VAL A 163 -4.19 2.79 13.69
C VAL A 163 -3.75 2.52 12.26
N LEU A 164 -3.46 3.58 11.51
CA LEU A 164 -2.83 3.50 10.20
C LEU A 164 -1.30 3.43 10.33
N ASN A 165 -0.68 2.55 9.58
CA ASN A 165 0.78 2.44 9.45
C ASN A 165 1.19 2.53 7.97
N PRO A 166 2.00 3.53 7.58
CA PRO A 166 2.43 4.68 8.39
C PRO A 166 1.26 5.56 8.85
N ALA A 167 1.51 6.49 9.76
CA ALA A 167 0.52 7.51 10.15
C ALA A 167 0.05 8.29 8.91
N PHE A 168 -1.22 8.72 8.91
CA PHE A 168 -1.80 9.36 7.74
C PHE A 168 -1.01 10.59 7.29
N HIS A 169 -0.72 10.64 6.00
CA HIS A 169 -0.17 11.80 5.29
C HIS A 169 -0.77 11.86 3.88
N SER A 170 -1.21 13.04 3.44
CA SER A 170 -1.97 13.24 2.19
C SER A 170 -1.31 12.68 0.92
N HIS A 171 0.01 12.58 0.90
CA HIS A 171 0.78 12.07 -0.25
C HIS A 171 1.30 10.63 -0.07
N THR A 172 0.98 9.99 1.05
CA THR A 172 1.20 8.57 1.24
C THR A 172 -0.02 7.83 0.74
N LEU A 173 0.15 6.95 -0.24
CA LEU A 173 -0.96 6.31 -0.94
C LEU A 173 -1.23 4.86 -0.49
N SER A 174 -0.38 4.32 0.39
CA SER A 174 -0.51 2.95 0.88
C SER A 174 -0.35 2.88 2.39
N TYR A 175 -1.27 2.20 3.04
CA TYR A 175 -1.33 2.03 4.49
C TYR A 175 -1.63 0.59 4.85
N ALA A 176 -1.21 0.19 6.05
CA ALA A 176 -1.67 -1.01 6.72
C ALA A 176 -2.45 -0.63 7.97
N SER A 177 -3.40 -1.46 8.37
CA SER A 177 -4.15 -1.33 9.61
C SER A 177 -4.57 -2.70 10.12
N ASN A 178 -4.94 -2.80 11.39
CA ASN A 178 -5.37 -4.04 12.01
C ASN A 178 -6.67 -3.82 12.78
N VAL A 179 -7.55 -4.82 12.75
CA VAL A 179 -8.77 -4.85 13.56
C VAL A 179 -8.96 -6.23 14.20
N GLY A 180 -9.68 -6.26 15.33
CA GLY A 180 -9.98 -7.50 16.05
C GLY A 180 -10.92 -8.43 15.29
N TYR A 181 -11.04 -9.67 15.78
CA TYR A 181 -11.91 -10.69 15.18
C TYR A 181 -13.39 -10.28 15.12
N ASP A 182 -13.88 -9.57 16.14
CA ASP A 182 -15.29 -9.19 16.23
C ASP A 182 -15.69 -8.08 15.24
N SER A 183 -14.70 -7.47 14.54
CA SER A 183 -14.90 -6.43 13.52
C SER A 183 -15.15 -7.05 12.14
N ASP A 184 -16.34 -7.61 11.94
CA ASP A 184 -16.81 -8.13 10.64
C ASP A 184 -17.09 -7.04 9.60
N CYS A 185 -17.08 -5.78 10.03
CA CYS A 185 -17.10 -4.58 9.19
C CYS A 185 -16.27 -3.46 9.81
N ILE A 186 -15.83 -2.53 8.97
CA ILE A 186 -15.18 -1.29 9.37
C ILE A 186 -15.92 -0.09 8.78
N THR A 187 -15.78 1.06 9.43
CA THR A 187 -16.24 2.35 8.90
C THR A 187 -15.03 3.15 8.41
N VAL A 188 -15.04 3.53 7.14
CA VAL A 188 -14.01 4.37 6.50
C VAL A 188 -14.54 5.79 6.38
N ILE A 189 -13.80 6.77 6.91
CA ILE A 189 -14.18 8.19 6.96
C ILE A 189 -13.05 9.00 6.29
N PRO A 190 -13.09 9.16 4.96
CA PRO A 190 -12.14 9.97 4.21
C PRO A 190 -12.63 11.42 4.10
N VAL A 191 -11.70 12.37 4.10
CA VAL A 191 -12.01 13.81 3.85
C VAL A 191 -11.07 14.31 2.77
N ALA A 192 -11.63 14.86 1.69
CA ALA A 192 -10.84 15.45 0.60
C ALA A 192 -10.44 16.90 0.87
N SER A 193 -9.42 17.38 0.14
CA SER A 193 -8.92 18.75 0.19
C SER A 193 -9.92 19.79 -0.32
N LYS A 194 -10.80 19.38 -1.24
CA LYS A 194 -11.90 20.23 -1.77
C LYS A 194 -13.24 19.51 -1.66
N THR A 195 -14.26 20.25 -1.37
CA THR A 195 -15.65 19.72 -1.28
C THR A 195 -16.23 19.33 -2.64
N THR A 196 -15.61 19.78 -3.73
CA THR A 196 -15.98 19.42 -5.11
C THR A 196 -15.40 18.09 -5.56
N ALA A 197 -14.48 17.49 -4.79
CA ALA A 197 -13.93 16.18 -5.10
C ALA A 197 -14.94 15.07 -4.80
N ALA A 198 -15.09 14.13 -5.73
CA ALA A 198 -15.84 12.91 -5.48
C ALA A 198 -14.95 11.88 -4.78
N ILE A 199 -15.48 11.18 -3.76
CA ILE A 199 -14.78 10.10 -3.08
C ILE A 199 -15.59 8.83 -3.20
N THR A 200 -14.91 7.73 -3.56
CA THR A 200 -15.48 6.39 -3.50
C THR A 200 -14.61 5.47 -2.63
N VAL A 201 -15.23 4.50 -1.97
CA VAL A 201 -14.57 3.42 -1.22
C VAL A 201 -15.00 2.10 -1.82
N ASN A 202 -14.05 1.30 -2.32
CA ASN A 202 -14.30 0.08 -3.08
C ASN A 202 -15.33 0.29 -4.21
N GLY A 203 -15.25 1.43 -4.90
CA GLY A 203 -16.14 1.81 -5.99
C GLY A 203 -17.54 2.31 -5.56
N GLN A 204 -17.85 2.36 -4.27
CA GLN A 204 -19.13 2.85 -3.74
C GLN A 204 -19.00 4.30 -3.26
N GLU A 205 -20.02 5.11 -3.52
CA GLU A 205 -20.10 6.48 -3.02
C GLU A 205 -20.28 6.53 -1.49
N LEU A 206 -19.86 7.63 -0.89
CA LEU A 206 -20.00 7.83 0.55
C LEU A 206 -21.46 8.18 0.91
N ILE A 207 -21.95 7.59 2.00
CA ILE A 207 -23.24 7.95 2.61
C ILE A 207 -22.96 8.73 3.90
N GLY A 208 -23.36 10.00 3.94
CA GLY A 208 -23.07 10.85 5.10
C GLY A 208 -21.57 11.03 5.38
N GLY A 209 -20.73 11.05 4.33
CA GLY A 209 -19.29 11.25 4.45
C GLY A 209 -18.50 10.01 4.90
N LYS A 210 -19.10 8.83 4.92
CA LYS A 210 -18.48 7.57 5.33
C LYS A 210 -18.93 6.39 4.48
N ALA A 211 -18.15 5.31 4.52
CA ALA A 211 -18.50 4.03 3.91
C ALA A 211 -18.31 2.88 4.91
N SER A 212 -19.19 1.89 4.86
CA SER A 212 -19.04 0.63 5.60
C SER A 212 -18.45 -0.42 4.67
N VAL A 213 -17.41 -1.13 5.12
CA VAL A 213 -16.71 -2.16 4.35
C VAL A 213 -16.73 -3.45 5.15
N ALA A 214 -17.30 -4.51 4.58
CA ALA A 214 -17.29 -5.85 5.19
C ALA A 214 -15.87 -6.42 5.22
N MET A 215 -15.51 -7.11 6.31
CA MET A 215 -14.19 -7.69 6.54
C MET A 215 -14.26 -9.21 6.63
N THR A 216 -13.44 -9.89 5.87
CA THR A 216 -13.14 -11.32 6.06
C THR A 216 -11.92 -11.49 6.98
N SER A 217 -11.77 -12.66 7.62
CA SER A 217 -10.55 -12.97 8.39
C SER A 217 -9.31 -12.90 7.48
N GLY A 218 -8.21 -12.34 8.00
CA GLY A 218 -6.98 -12.12 7.24
C GLY A 218 -6.96 -10.77 6.52
N LEU A 219 -6.28 -10.70 5.38
CA LEU A 219 -6.01 -9.47 4.63
C LEU A 219 -7.23 -9.02 3.81
N ASN A 220 -7.58 -7.75 3.94
CA ASN A 220 -8.64 -7.09 3.18
C ASN A 220 -8.07 -5.80 2.58
N ASN A 221 -8.23 -5.60 1.28
CA ASN A 221 -7.83 -4.39 0.61
C ASN A 221 -9.01 -3.41 0.52
N VAL A 222 -8.78 -2.20 0.97
CA VAL A 222 -9.75 -1.10 0.92
C VAL A 222 -9.19 -0.02 0.00
N GLU A 223 -9.83 0.16 -1.15
CA GLU A 223 -9.47 1.18 -2.13
C GLU A 223 -10.29 2.46 -1.87
N ILE A 224 -9.61 3.60 -1.73
CA ILE A 224 -10.25 4.91 -1.63
C ILE A 224 -9.80 5.74 -2.82
N LYS A 225 -10.73 6.15 -3.68
CA LYS A 225 -10.47 7.03 -4.83
C LYS A 225 -10.99 8.43 -4.56
N VAL A 226 -10.14 9.41 -4.80
CA VAL A 226 -10.48 10.84 -4.77
C VAL A 226 -10.38 11.35 -6.18
N THR A 227 -11.52 11.77 -6.77
CA THR A 227 -11.58 12.28 -8.13
C THR A 227 -11.84 13.78 -8.10
N SER A 228 -10.90 14.55 -8.63
CA SER A 228 -11.00 16.01 -8.78
C SER A 228 -12.09 16.40 -9.78
N ALA A 229 -12.60 17.61 -9.73
CA ALA A 229 -13.53 18.15 -10.72
C ALA A 229 -12.97 18.11 -12.16
N GLY A 230 -11.65 18.14 -12.33
CA GLY A 230 -10.96 17.96 -13.61
C GLY A 230 -10.84 16.51 -14.11
N GLY A 231 -11.40 15.53 -13.38
CA GLY A 231 -11.39 14.12 -13.76
C GLY A 231 -10.14 13.34 -13.33
N TYR A 232 -9.14 14.00 -12.72
CA TYR A 232 -7.95 13.30 -12.22
C TYR A 232 -8.25 12.56 -10.94
N THR A 233 -7.75 11.32 -10.83
CA THR A 233 -8.01 10.45 -9.68
C THR A 233 -6.73 10.14 -8.94
N VAL A 234 -6.75 10.29 -7.60
CA VAL A 234 -5.73 9.79 -6.67
C VAL A 234 -6.32 8.61 -5.91
N THR A 235 -5.60 7.49 -5.91
CA THR A 235 -6.03 6.26 -5.24
C THR A 235 -5.18 5.98 -4.01
N TYR A 236 -5.85 5.80 -2.87
CA TYR A 236 -5.26 5.34 -1.62
C TYR A 236 -5.66 3.88 -1.41
N MET A 237 -4.70 3.08 -0.96
CA MET A 237 -4.92 1.68 -0.63
C MET A 237 -4.66 1.45 0.86
N VAL A 238 -5.61 0.88 1.57
CA VAL A 238 -5.42 0.44 2.95
C VAL A 238 -5.57 -1.08 3.01
N THR A 239 -4.50 -1.77 3.38
CA THR A 239 -4.56 -3.21 3.67
C THR A 239 -4.92 -3.38 5.13
N VAL A 240 -6.15 -3.84 5.42
CA VAL A 240 -6.65 -4.08 6.76
C VAL A 240 -6.56 -5.56 7.09
N THR A 241 -5.81 -5.92 8.13
CA THR A 241 -5.76 -7.30 8.63
C THR A 241 -6.80 -7.46 9.73
N ARG A 242 -7.84 -8.27 9.48
CA ARG A 242 -8.76 -8.70 10.53
C ARG A 242 -8.23 -9.98 11.18
N ALA A 243 -8.18 -9.98 12.50
CA ALA A 243 -7.76 -11.15 13.26
C ALA A 243 -8.58 -12.40 12.91
N SER A 244 -7.96 -13.57 12.94
CA SER A 244 -8.67 -14.85 12.91
C SER A 244 -9.29 -15.15 14.29
N SER A 245 -10.14 -16.19 14.36
CA SER A 245 -10.89 -16.49 15.59
C SER A 245 -10.00 -16.78 16.78
N PRO A 246 -10.15 -16.06 17.91
CA PRO A 246 -9.50 -16.36 19.17
C PRO A 246 -10.38 -17.24 20.08
N TYR A 247 -11.42 -17.88 19.55
CA TYR A 247 -12.37 -18.64 20.35
C TYR A 247 -12.08 -20.14 20.35
N LEU A 248 -12.48 -20.82 21.44
CA LEU A 248 -12.60 -22.28 21.45
C LEU A 248 -13.90 -22.72 20.79
N ALA A 249 -13.81 -23.69 19.88
CA ALA A 249 -14.95 -24.43 19.38
C ALA A 249 -15.47 -25.41 20.44
N SER A 250 -14.55 -26.03 21.17
CA SER A 250 -14.87 -26.95 22.26
C SER A 250 -13.71 -27.13 23.23
N VAL A 251 -14.00 -27.70 24.40
CA VAL A 251 -12.98 -28.16 25.35
C VAL A 251 -13.46 -29.43 26.04
N THR A 252 -12.59 -30.40 26.19
CA THR A 252 -12.86 -31.61 26.99
C THR A 252 -11.89 -31.67 28.15
N MET A 253 -12.39 -32.20 29.28
CA MET A 253 -11.61 -32.40 30.50
C MET A 253 -11.89 -33.78 31.08
N THR A 254 -10.84 -34.60 31.26
CA THR A 254 -10.99 -35.95 31.79
C THR A 254 -11.55 -35.89 33.23
N GLY A 255 -12.65 -36.63 33.43
CA GLY A 255 -13.31 -36.70 34.76
C GLY A 255 -14.31 -35.56 34.99
N PHE A 256 -14.52 -34.67 34.07
CA PHE A 256 -15.51 -33.60 34.15
C PHE A 256 -16.44 -33.59 32.94
N ARG A 257 -17.70 -33.32 33.24
CA ARG A 257 -18.65 -32.88 32.22
C ARG A 257 -18.76 -31.36 32.30
N ILE A 258 -18.44 -30.65 31.22
CA ILE A 258 -18.58 -29.21 31.18
C ILE A 258 -20.02 -28.91 30.73
N PRO A 259 -20.90 -28.40 31.61
CA PRO A 259 -22.28 -28.15 31.23
C PRO A 259 -22.38 -26.95 30.28
N GLY A 260 -23.00 -27.14 29.12
CA GLY A 260 -23.34 -26.04 28.24
C GLY A 260 -22.14 -25.16 27.83
N PHE A 261 -21.02 -25.78 27.40
CA PHE A 261 -19.90 -25.00 26.90
C PHE A 261 -20.36 -24.01 25.83
N SER A 262 -19.99 -22.75 25.99
CA SER A 262 -20.21 -21.68 25.00
C SER A 262 -18.90 -20.92 24.78
N LYS A 263 -18.57 -20.63 23.55
CA LYS A 263 -17.37 -19.88 23.21
C LYS A 263 -17.32 -18.46 23.79
N THR A 264 -18.47 -17.92 24.20
CA THR A 264 -18.60 -16.59 24.81
C THR A 264 -18.71 -16.64 26.35
N THR A 265 -18.65 -17.85 26.95
CA THR A 265 -18.59 -18.02 28.40
C THR A 265 -17.16 -18.30 28.81
N TYR A 266 -16.57 -17.39 29.57
CA TYR A 266 -15.13 -17.41 29.87
C TYR A 266 -14.79 -17.97 31.24
N SER A 267 -15.80 -18.33 32.09
CA SER A 267 -15.56 -18.91 33.40
C SER A 267 -16.53 -20.03 33.68
N TYR A 268 -15.99 -21.18 34.16
CA TYR A 268 -16.72 -22.39 34.52
C TYR A 268 -16.32 -22.83 35.90
N ASN A 269 -17.28 -23.22 36.74
CA ASN A 269 -17.05 -23.77 38.06
C ASN A 269 -17.33 -25.28 38.05
N LEU A 270 -16.33 -26.06 38.45
CA LEU A 270 -16.35 -27.51 38.47
C LEU A 270 -15.99 -28.02 39.86
N THR A 271 -16.51 -29.16 40.26
CA THR A 271 -16.19 -29.77 41.55
C THR A 271 -15.80 -31.25 41.42
N THR A 272 -14.88 -31.70 42.23
CA THR A 272 -14.52 -33.11 42.34
C THR A 272 -14.14 -33.46 43.77
N ARG A 273 -14.29 -34.74 44.12
CA ARG A 273 -13.86 -35.25 45.44
C ARG A 273 -12.50 -35.94 45.37
N ASN A 274 -12.34 -36.91 44.49
CA ASN A 274 -11.22 -37.86 44.53
C ASN A 274 -10.32 -37.82 43.28
N LEU A 275 -10.57 -36.92 42.33
CA LEU A 275 -9.78 -36.89 41.10
C LEU A 275 -8.38 -36.34 41.38
N ALA A 276 -7.34 -37.17 41.16
CA ALA A 276 -5.96 -36.76 41.40
C ALA A 276 -5.41 -35.84 40.32
N SER A 277 -5.87 -36.04 39.07
CA SER A 277 -5.44 -35.22 37.94
C SER A 277 -6.51 -35.18 36.86
N THR A 278 -6.46 -34.20 35.99
CA THR A 278 -7.28 -34.09 34.76
C THR A 278 -6.38 -33.92 33.56
N LYS A 279 -6.92 -34.18 32.38
CA LYS A 279 -6.31 -33.84 31.09
C LYS A 279 -7.24 -32.85 30.37
N VAL A 280 -6.72 -31.78 29.88
CA VAL A 280 -7.46 -30.73 29.17
C VAL A 280 -7.12 -30.79 27.70
N THR A 281 -8.14 -30.91 26.83
CA THR A 281 -7.99 -30.91 25.38
C THR A 281 -8.89 -29.84 24.80
N PRO A 282 -8.36 -28.60 24.60
CA PRO A 282 -9.08 -27.53 23.93
C PRO A 282 -9.02 -27.74 22.43
N THR A 283 -10.10 -27.37 21.73
CA THR A 283 -10.16 -27.30 20.27
C THR A 283 -10.50 -25.88 19.86
N PRO A 284 -9.55 -25.12 19.28
CA PRO A 284 -9.84 -23.77 18.81
C PRO A 284 -10.73 -23.80 17.56
N GLU A 285 -11.48 -22.72 17.30
CA GLU A 285 -12.23 -22.54 16.04
C GLU A 285 -11.27 -22.38 14.86
N ASP A 286 -10.19 -21.60 15.06
CA ASP A 286 -9.11 -21.48 14.09
C ASP A 286 -8.00 -22.47 14.45
N GLN A 287 -7.73 -23.45 13.58
CA GLN A 287 -6.70 -24.47 13.79
C GLN A 287 -5.27 -23.89 13.89
N GLU A 288 -5.08 -22.66 13.40
CA GLU A 288 -3.80 -21.94 13.48
C GLU A 288 -3.68 -21.04 14.72
N ALA A 289 -4.73 -20.98 15.57
CA ALA A 289 -4.70 -20.25 16.83
C ALA A 289 -3.68 -20.87 17.81
N VAL A 290 -2.98 -20.01 18.54
CA VAL A 290 -2.07 -20.45 19.61
C VAL A 290 -2.86 -20.68 20.87
N VAL A 291 -2.79 -21.90 21.43
CA VAL A 291 -3.49 -22.27 22.68
C VAL A 291 -2.48 -22.55 23.77
N ILE A 292 -2.61 -21.84 24.89
CA ILE A 292 -1.78 -22.02 26.08
C ILE A 292 -2.68 -22.48 27.24
N ILE A 293 -2.33 -23.59 27.86
CA ILE A 293 -3.00 -24.13 29.05
C ILE A 293 -2.10 -23.89 30.25
N SER A 294 -2.62 -23.34 31.34
CA SER A 294 -1.85 -23.11 32.56
C SER A 294 -2.64 -23.40 33.82
N LEU A 295 -1.93 -23.75 34.89
CA LEU A 295 -2.41 -23.83 36.26
C LEU A 295 -1.35 -23.20 37.17
N ASN A 296 -1.73 -22.17 37.93
CA ASN A 296 -0.83 -21.46 38.87
C ASN A 296 0.51 -21.04 38.21
N GLY A 297 0.47 -20.60 36.96
CA GLY A 297 1.65 -20.16 36.19
C GLY A 297 2.47 -21.26 35.51
N ALA A 298 2.22 -22.54 35.85
CA ALA A 298 2.84 -23.66 35.12
C ALA A 298 2.05 -23.97 33.84
N THR A 299 2.74 -24.16 32.72
CA THR A 299 2.14 -24.45 31.39
C THR A 299 2.10 -25.96 31.10
N PHE A 300 1.09 -26.39 30.35
CA PHE A 300 0.85 -27.79 29.98
C PHE A 300 0.53 -27.94 28.50
N ASN A 301 0.90 -29.07 27.91
CA ASN A 301 0.47 -29.43 26.57
C ASN A 301 -0.97 -29.96 26.59
N SER A 302 -1.65 -29.82 25.45
CA SER A 302 -2.98 -30.43 25.24
C SER A 302 -2.95 -31.95 25.52
N GLY A 303 -3.87 -32.43 26.37
CA GLY A 303 -3.93 -33.84 26.77
C GLY A 303 -2.90 -34.27 27.84
N GLN A 304 -2.02 -33.36 28.28
CA GLN A 304 -1.10 -33.63 29.40
C GLN A 304 -1.88 -33.70 30.71
N ALA A 305 -1.43 -34.61 31.65
CA ALA A 305 -2.02 -34.71 32.96
C ALA A 305 -1.65 -33.51 33.84
N ILE A 306 -2.65 -32.85 34.41
CA ILE A 306 -2.55 -31.72 35.33
C ILE A 306 -2.97 -32.22 36.72
N SER A 307 -2.06 -32.22 37.69
CA SER A 307 -2.35 -32.63 39.06
C SER A 307 -3.26 -31.62 39.75
N LEU A 308 -4.26 -32.12 40.49
CA LEU A 308 -5.20 -31.30 41.25
C LEU A 308 -4.91 -31.40 42.74
N SER A 309 -4.66 -30.25 43.35
CA SER A 309 -4.48 -30.11 44.78
C SER A 309 -5.83 -29.91 45.49
N LYS A 310 -5.93 -30.23 46.80
CA LYS A 310 -7.10 -29.90 47.58
C LYS A 310 -7.36 -28.39 47.59
N GLY A 311 -8.61 -28.00 47.40
CA GLY A 311 -9.03 -26.61 47.24
C GLY A 311 -9.21 -26.20 45.77
N LEU A 312 -9.05 -24.92 45.49
CA LEU A 312 -9.29 -24.31 44.15
C LEU A 312 -8.08 -24.52 43.22
N ASN A 313 -8.36 -25.03 42.03
CA ASN A 313 -7.41 -25.22 40.94
C ASN A 313 -7.92 -24.48 39.71
N PRO A 314 -7.53 -23.20 39.47
CA PRO A 314 -7.95 -22.43 38.32
C PRO A 314 -7.10 -22.82 37.10
N ILE A 315 -7.67 -23.60 36.20
CA ILE A 315 -7.02 -23.90 34.94
C ILE A 315 -7.40 -22.81 33.95
N GLU A 316 -6.41 -22.13 33.40
CA GLU A 316 -6.55 -21.09 32.38
C GLU A 316 -6.21 -21.63 31.01
N ILE A 317 -7.03 -21.28 30.03
CA ILE A 317 -6.78 -21.58 28.61
C ILE A 317 -6.83 -20.25 27.85
N VAL A 318 -5.67 -19.81 27.41
CA VAL A 318 -5.54 -18.63 26.56
C VAL A 318 -5.55 -19.08 25.10
N VAL A 319 -6.45 -18.53 24.29
CA VAL A 319 -6.51 -18.73 22.85
C VAL A 319 -6.19 -17.41 22.17
N ALA A 320 -5.08 -17.35 21.45
CA ALA A 320 -4.69 -16.19 20.68
C ALA A 320 -4.85 -16.46 19.20
N SER A 321 -5.34 -15.47 18.43
CA SER A 321 -5.37 -15.54 16.99
C SER A 321 -3.96 -15.79 16.43
N LYS A 322 -3.83 -16.38 15.24
CA LYS A 322 -2.55 -16.63 14.57
C LYS A 322 -1.66 -15.37 14.50
N THR A 323 -2.26 -14.21 14.30
CA THR A 323 -1.54 -12.92 14.19
C THR A 323 -1.19 -12.31 15.55
N GLY A 324 -1.71 -12.85 16.67
CA GLY A 324 -1.59 -12.25 18.00
C GLY A 324 -2.40 -10.94 18.18
N LEU A 325 -3.23 -10.56 17.22
CA LEU A 325 -4.02 -9.32 17.28
C LEU A 325 -5.21 -9.40 18.22
N ASP A 326 -5.66 -10.62 18.55
CA ASP A 326 -6.79 -10.84 19.44
C ASP A 326 -6.58 -12.10 20.28
N SER A 327 -7.13 -12.13 21.50
CA SER A 327 -7.05 -13.28 22.38
C SER A 327 -8.26 -13.38 23.31
N ARG A 328 -8.56 -14.59 23.77
CA ARG A 328 -9.57 -14.86 24.79
C ARG A 328 -9.02 -15.81 25.83
N THR A 329 -9.40 -15.60 27.09
CA THR A 329 -9.01 -16.45 28.21
C THR A 329 -10.23 -17.15 28.82
N TYR A 330 -10.18 -18.46 28.87
CA TYR A 330 -11.20 -19.30 29.55
C TYR A 330 -10.63 -19.81 30.84
N ILE A 331 -11.40 -19.70 31.95
CA ILE A 331 -10.99 -20.12 33.26
C ILE A 331 -11.91 -21.26 33.77
N PHE A 332 -11.33 -22.40 34.07
CA PHE A 332 -12.01 -23.55 34.66
C PHE A 332 -11.62 -23.67 36.14
N ASN A 333 -12.48 -23.18 37.02
CA ASN A 333 -12.31 -23.19 38.48
C ASN A 333 -12.68 -24.56 39.01
N ILE A 334 -11.70 -25.43 39.23
CA ILE A 334 -11.92 -26.79 39.78
C ILE A 334 -11.74 -26.77 41.28
N ASN A 335 -12.83 -26.98 42.04
CA ASN A 335 -12.75 -27.14 43.49
C ASN A 335 -12.68 -28.61 43.85
N LYS A 336 -11.52 -29.05 44.40
CA LYS A 336 -11.31 -30.39 44.91
C LYS A 336 -11.54 -30.41 46.42
N THR A 337 -12.54 -31.19 46.89
CA THR A 337 -13.00 -31.17 48.30
C THR A 337 -12.27 -32.16 49.19
N SER A 338 -11.60 -33.18 48.67
CA SER A 338 -10.85 -34.18 49.43
C SER A 338 -9.65 -34.71 48.67
#